data_0fed124fdc9df2e17684f66c4e396580
#
_entry.id   0fed124fdc9df2e17684f66c4e396580
#
_cell.length_a   1.000
_cell.length_b   1.000
_cell.length_c   1.000
_cell.angle_alpha   90.00
_cell.angle_beta   90.00
_cell.angle_gamma   90.00
#
_symmetry.space_group_name_H-M   'P 1'
#
loop_
_entity.id
_entity.type
_entity.pdbx_description
1 polymer ?
#
loop_
_entity_poly.entity_id
_entity_poly.type
_entity_poly.pdbx_seq_one_letter_code
_entity_poly.pdbx_strand_id
1 'polypeptide(L)'
;MGAFQRTVTQIIKEDGLVGVYPYLDDVTVAGNTLEELRDRSIKFESALEKRKMTLNEDKTVREVKKIIVLGYEIENGRISPDKDKLQPLLELAEPKTLKELKQVRGLFAYYAKWIANFSTKIRPLIDTEIFPLSDCAKRAFETLKKDLGDVT
;
A
#
# COMPACT_ATOMS: atom_id res chain seq x y z
N MET A 1 -17.87 7.59 4.82
CA MET A 1 -18.02 6.21 4.30
C MET A 1 -19.05 6.22 3.19
N GLY A 2 -18.69 5.80 1.98
CA GLY A 2 -19.59 5.78 0.83
C GLY A 2 -20.80 4.84 1.03
N ALA A 3 -21.91 5.10 0.33
CA ALA A 3 -23.10 4.24 0.41
C ALA A 3 -22.77 2.79 0.00
N PHE A 4 -22.00 2.61 -1.07
CA PHE A 4 -21.55 1.30 -1.56
C PHE A 4 -20.80 0.51 -0.48
N GLN A 5 -19.78 1.10 0.14
CA GLN A 5 -19.00 0.42 1.19
C GLN A 5 -19.87 -0.01 2.37
N ARG A 6 -20.85 0.82 2.79
CA ARG A 6 -21.80 0.44 3.86
C ARG A 6 -22.64 -0.75 3.45
N THR A 7 -23.16 -0.76 2.21
CA THR A 7 -23.96 -1.86 1.69
C THR A 7 -23.16 -3.16 1.65
N VAL A 8 -21.93 -3.14 1.10
CA VAL A 8 -21.08 -4.35 1.03
C VAL A 8 -20.69 -4.81 2.45
N THR A 9 -20.37 -3.89 3.36
CA THR A 9 -20.08 -4.24 4.77
C THR A 9 -21.27 -4.91 5.44
N GLN A 10 -22.49 -4.44 5.15
CA GLN A 10 -23.71 -5.06 5.68
C GLN A 10 -23.92 -6.46 5.12
N ILE A 11 -23.74 -6.66 3.81
CA ILE A 11 -23.80 -7.97 3.15
C ILE A 11 -22.83 -8.98 3.81
N ILE A 12 -21.58 -8.56 4.01
CA ILE A 12 -20.55 -9.38 4.65
C ILE A 12 -20.99 -9.83 6.04
N LYS A 13 -21.60 -8.94 6.83
CA LYS A 13 -22.09 -9.26 8.18
C LYS A 13 -23.30 -10.18 8.16
N GLU A 14 -24.29 -9.89 7.33
CA GLU A 14 -25.55 -10.65 7.25
C GLU A 14 -25.32 -12.09 6.76
N ASP A 15 -24.45 -12.28 5.75
CA ASP A 15 -24.18 -13.59 5.17
C ASP A 15 -22.97 -14.28 5.83
N GLY A 16 -22.36 -13.69 6.87
CA GLY A 16 -21.24 -14.27 7.61
C GLY A 16 -19.99 -14.51 6.76
N LEU A 17 -19.73 -13.63 5.78
CA LEU A 17 -18.63 -13.81 4.83
C LEU A 17 -17.28 -13.54 5.51
N VAL A 18 -16.33 -14.45 5.36
CA VAL A 18 -14.99 -14.38 5.91
C VAL A 18 -13.98 -14.14 4.79
N GLY A 19 -12.93 -13.34 5.06
CA GLY A 19 -11.87 -13.07 4.08
C GLY A 19 -12.29 -12.13 2.95
N VAL A 20 -13.35 -11.34 3.14
CA VAL A 20 -13.86 -10.33 2.20
C VAL A 20 -13.64 -8.96 2.80
N TYR A 21 -12.86 -8.12 2.13
CA TYR A 21 -12.40 -6.81 2.62
C TYR A 21 -12.85 -5.70 1.67
N PRO A 22 -13.92 -4.95 2.01
CA PRO A 22 -14.39 -3.83 1.21
C PRO A 22 -13.59 -2.55 1.52
N TYR A 23 -13.20 -1.84 0.48
CA TYR A 23 -12.57 -0.53 0.60
C TYR A 23 -13.06 0.41 -0.50
N LEU A 24 -13.77 1.47 -0.13
CA LEU A 24 -14.43 2.39 -1.07
C LEU A 24 -15.29 1.61 -2.08
N ASP A 25 -14.91 1.61 -3.35
CA ASP A 25 -15.61 0.94 -4.45
C ASP A 25 -14.99 -0.42 -4.81
N ASP A 26 -13.89 -0.78 -4.15
CA ASP A 26 -13.17 -2.04 -4.39
C ASP A 26 -13.47 -3.07 -3.30
N VAL A 27 -13.40 -4.35 -3.66
CA VAL A 27 -13.52 -5.46 -2.71
C VAL A 27 -12.39 -6.46 -2.99
N THR A 28 -11.65 -6.81 -1.94
CA THR A 28 -10.62 -7.83 -2.01
C THR A 28 -11.10 -9.09 -1.29
N VAL A 29 -11.01 -10.24 -1.97
CA VAL A 29 -11.24 -11.55 -1.37
C VAL A 29 -9.92 -12.26 -1.19
N ALA A 30 -9.65 -12.79 -0.01
CA ALA A 30 -8.41 -13.48 0.31
C ALA A 30 -8.66 -14.87 0.88
N GLY A 31 -7.77 -15.83 0.60
CA GLY A 31 -7.75 -17.18 1.14
C GLY A 31 -6.32 -17.67 1.36
N ASN A 32 -6.11 -18.59 2.29
CA ASN A 32 -4.80 -19.20 2.55
C ASN A 32 -4.46 -20.26 1.50
N THR A 33 -5.47 -20.84 0.87
CA THR A 33 -5.36 -21.81 -0.22
C THR A 33 -6.21 -21.36 -1.40
N LEU A 34 -5.91 -21.89 -2.59
CA LEU A 34 -6.71 -21.62 -3.79
C LEU A 34 -8.16 -22.11 -3.64
N GLU A 35 -8.36 -23.24 -2.98
CA GLU A 35 -9.68 -23.79 -2.71
C GLU A 35 -10.49 -22.87 -1.79
N GLU A 36 -9.89 -22.41 -0.71
CA GLU A 36 -10.50 -21.46 0.22
C GLU A 36 -10.83 -20.12 -0.46
N LEU A 37 -9.92 -19.61 -1.31
CA LEU A 37 -10.16 -18.41 -2.09
C LEU A 37 -11.37 -18.56 -3.03
N ARG A 38 -11.46 -19.68 -3.73
CA ARG A 38 -12.58 -19.99 -4.64
C ARG A 38 -13.90 -20.08 -3.89
N ASP A 39 -13.95 -20.83 -2.79
CA ASP A 39 -15.15 -20.95 -1.95
C ASP A 39 -15.64 -19.59 -1.44
N ARG A 40 -14.73 -18.76 -0.95
CA ARG A 40 -15.03 -17.39 -0.48
C ARG A 40 -15.53 -16.50 -1.62
N SER A 41 -14.91 -16.57 -2.78
CA SER A 41 -15.32 -15.80 -3.96
C SER A 41 -16.73 -16.20 -4.43
N ILE A 42 -17.03 -17.49 -4.52
CA ILE A 42 -18.36 -17.98 -4.90
C ILE A 42 -19.42 -17.51 -3.89
N LYS A 43 -19.13 -17.61 -2.59
CA LYS A 43 -20.05 -17.15 -1.54
C LYS A 43 -20.31 -15.64 -1.64
N PHE A 44 -19.26 -14.85 -1.87
CA PHE A 44 -19.40 -13.41 -2.04
C PHE A 44 -20.21 -13.05 -3.31
N GLU A 45 -19.89 -13.66 -4.45
CA GLU A 45 -20.64 -13.44 -5.71
C GLU A 45 -22.12 -13.82 -5.56
N SER A 46 -22.42 -14.97 -4.95
CA SER A 46 -23.80 -15.38 -4.67
C SER A 46 -24.53 -14.40 -3.74
N ALA A 47 -23.83 -13.83 -2.76
CA ALA A 47 -24.40 -12.83 -1.86
C ALA A 47 -24.73 -11.50 -2.59
N LEU A 48 -23.93 -11.12 -3.57
CA LEU A 48 -24.20 -9.96 -4.44
C LEU A 48 -25.39 -10.24 -5.37
N GLU A 49 -25.43 -11.39 -6.03
CA GLU A 49 -26.52 -11.79 -6.95
C GLU A 49 -27.89 -11.78 -6.25
N LYS A 50 -27.99 -12.31 -5.04
CA LYS A 50 -29.22 -12.26 -4.21
C LYS A 50 -29.74 -10.84 -4.03
N ARG A 51 -28.87 -9.84 -4.09
CA ARG A 51 -29.17 -8.42 -3.90
C ARG A 51 -29.18 -7.62 -5.20
N LYS A 52 -29.15 -8.34 -6.35
CA LYS A 52 -29.14 -7.77 -7.70
C LYS A 52 -27.97 -6.81 -7.95
N MET A 53 -26.83 -7.10 -7.33
CA MET A 53 -25.56 -6.41 -7.55
C MET A 53 -24.67 -7.23 -8.49
N THR A 54 -23.96 -6.57 -9.38
CA THR A 54 -23.06 -7.20 -10.36
C THR A 54 -21.64 -6.70 -10.18
N LEU A 55 -20.66 -7.57 -10.48
CA LEU A 55 -19.27 -7.21 -10.57
C LEU A 55 -18.96 -6.64 -11.96
N ASN A 56 -17.99 -5.73 -12.01
CA ASN A 56 -17.43 -5.30 -13.28
C ASN A 56 -16.35 -6.31 -13.70
N GLU A 57 -16.69 -7.21 -14.63
CA GLU A 57 -15.79 -8.29 -15.06
C GLU A 57 -14.49 -7.76 -15.68
N ASP A 58 -14.54 -6.63 -16.42
CA ASP A 58 -13.33 -6.04 -17.03
C ASP A 58 -12.31 -5.54 -16.01
N LYS A 59 -12.76 -5.22 -14.79
CA LYS A 59 -11.93 -4.76 -13.67
C LYS A 59 -11.67 -5.83 -12.62
N THR A 60 -12.35 -6.98 -12.73
CA THR A 60 -12.23 -8.06 -11.76
C THR A 60 -11.00 -8.91 -12.06
N VAL A 61 -10.09 -9.00 -11.11
CA VAL A 61 -8.89 -9.84 -11.19
C VAL A 61 -9.11 -11.06 -10.29
N ARG A 62 -8.96 -12.26 -10.83
CA ARG A 62 -9.25 -13.52 -10.12
C ARG A 62 -8.00 -14.37 -9.96
N GLU A 63 -7.90 -15.06 -8.83
CA GLU A 63 -6.93 -16.12 -8.55
C GLU A 63 -5.45 -15.73 -8.79
N VAL A 64 -5.09 -14.51 -8.42
CA VAL A 64 -3.72 -14.04 -8.52
C VAL A 64 -2.94 -14.31 -7.24
N LYS A 65 -1.66 -14.65 -7.37
CA LYS A 65 -0.74 -14.82 -6.24
C LYS A 65 -0.22 -13.48 -5.72
N LYS A 66 -0.26 -12.46 -6.57
CA LYS A 66 0.24 -11.12 -6.33
C LYS A 66 -0.83 -10.11 -6.70
N ILE A 67 -1.10 -9.17 -5.82
CA ILE A 67 -2.09 -8.10 -6.04
C ILE A 67 -1.57 -6.79 -5.46
N ILE A 68 -1.93 -5.68 -6.10
CA ILE A 68 -1.67 -4.34 -5.58
C ILE A 68 -2.96 -3.81 -4.94
N VAL A 69 -2.92 -3.56 -3.63
CA VAL A 69 -4.05 -3.03 -2.86
C VAL A 69 -3.58 -1.78 -2.11
N LEU A 70 -4.24 -0.64 -2.33
CA LEU A 70 -3.95 0.63 -1.64
C LEU A 70 -2.49 1.10 -1.76
N GLY A 71 -1.81 0.75 -2.85
CA GLY A 71 -0.40 1.10 -3.04
C GLY A 71 0.58 0.17 -2.33
N TYR A 72 0.11 -0.99 -1.92
CA TYR A 72 0.92 -2.08 -1.39
C TYR A 72 0.82 -3.30 -2.29
N GLU A 73 1.95 -3.91 -2.53
CA GLU A 73 2.05 -5.20 -3.17
C GLU A 73 1.87 -6.29 -2.10
N ILE A 74 0.91 -7.17 -2.29
CA ILE A 74 0.66 -8.33 -1.41
C ILE A 74 0.96 -9.58 -2.21
N GLU A 75 1.94 -10.36 -1.74
CA GLU A 75 2.34 -11.61 -2.35
C GLU A 75 2.76 -12.62 -1.28
N ASN A 76 2.24 -13.85 -1.34
CA ASN A 76 2.60 -14.95 -0.43
C ASN A 76 2.53 -14.57 1.06
N GLY A 77 1.54 -13.78 1.47
CA GLY A 77 1.38 -13.30 2.85
C GLY A 77 2.36 -12.20 3.28
N ARG A 78 3.17 -11.69 2.36
CA ARG A 78 4.06 -10.54 2.57
C ARG A 78 3.42 -9.29 1.99
N ILE A 79 3.68 -8.17 2.64
CA ILE A 79 3.27 -6.84 2.18
C ILE A 79 4.53 -6.05 1.93
N SER A 80 4.68 -5.51 0.72
CA SER A 80 5.77 -4.61 0.32
C SER A 80 5.20 -3.34 -0.31
N PRO A 81 5.99 -2.27 -0.44
CA PRO A 81 5.58 -1.10 -1.20
C PRO A 81 5.36 -1.49 -2.67
N ASP A 82 4.38 -0.83 -3.31
CA ASP A 82 4.23 -0.90 -4.76
C ASP A 82 5.49 -0.33 -5.44
N LYS A 83 6.18 -1.16 -6.24
CA LYS A 83 7.45 -0.81 -6.90
C LYS A 83 7.31 0.40 -7.81
N ASP A 84 6.20 0.49 -8.55
CA ASP A 84 5.96 1.59 -9.47
C ASP A 84 5.81 2.93 -8.74
N LYS A 85 5.27 2.90 -7.53
CA LYS A 85 5.16 4.08 -6.67
C LYS A 85 6.43 4.42 -5.92
N LEU A 86 7.28 3.42 -5.68
CA LEU A 86 8.54 3.61 -4.99
C LEU A 86 9.63 4.13 -5.93
N GLN A 87 9.63 3.71 -7.21
CA GLN A 87 10.65 4.07 -8.19
C GLN A 87 10.91 5.58 -8.28
N PRO A 88 9.88 6.47 -8.39
CA PRO A 88 10.11 7.91 -8.40
C PRO A 88 10.82 8.44 -7.15
N LEU A 89 10.61 7.82 -5.98
CA LEU A 89 11.30 8.19 -4.76
C LEU A 89 12.79 7.80 -4.81
N LEU A 90 13.10 6.63 -5.36
CA LEU A 90 14.48 6.16 -5.52
C LEU A 90 15.28 7.03 -6.50
N GLU A 91 14.60 7.63 -7.47
CA GLU A 91 15.18 8.53 -8.48
C GLU A 91 15.26 10.00 -8.05
N LEU A 92 14.71 10.36 -6.87
CA LEU A 92 14.75 11.73 -6.39
C LEU A 92 16.18 12.26 -6.31
N ALA A 93 16.37 13.46 -6.85
CA ALA A 93 17.59 14.22 -6.68
C ALA A 93 17.72 14.78 -5.25
N GLU A 94 18.93 15.12 -4.85
CA GLU A 94 19.20 15.79 -3.58
C GLU A 94 18.38 17.09 -3.48
N PRO A 95 17.62 17.30 -2.38
CA PRO A 95 16.83 18.52 -2.21
C PRO A 95 17.73 19.75 -2.05
N LYS A 96 17.40 20.80 -2.78
CA LYS A 96 18.17 22.07 -2.81
C LYS A 96 17.52 23.18 -2.00
N THR A 97 16.28 22.98 -1.58
CA THR A 97 15.50 23.97 -0.84
C THR A 97 14.79 23.32 0.35
N LEU A 98 14.45 24.15 1.35
CA LEU A 98 13.68 23.70 2.52
C LEU A 98 12.31 23.12 2.11
N LYS A 99 11.70 23.66 1.05
CA LYS A 99 10.42 23.16 0.54
C LYS A 99 10.56 21.73 -0.02
N GLU A 100 11.58 21.50 -0.85
CA GLU A 100 11.88 20.16 -1.39
C GLU A 100 12.23 19.17 -0.27
N LEU A 101 13.04 19.62 0.71
CA LEU A 101 13.39 18.79 1.85
C LEU A 101 12.17 18.38 2.67
N LYS A 102 11.19 19.27 2.88
CA LYS A 102 9.93 18.94 3.56
C LYS A 102 9.12 17.89 2.77
N GLN A 103 9.08 18.01 1.45
CA GLN A 103 8.42 17.00 0.59
C GLN A 103 9.11 15.64 0.70
N VAL A 104 10.44 15.61 0.60
CA VAL A 104 11.24 14.38 0.75
C VAL A 104 11.04 13.73 2.12
N ARG A 105 11.03 14.51 3.21
CA ARG A 105 10.74 14.00 4.56
C ARG A 105 9.36 13.35 4.64
N GLY A 106 8.34 13.98 4.05
CA GLY A 106 6.98 13.44 4.00
C GLY A 106 6.91 12.11 3.24
N LEU A 107 7.63 12.00 2.12
CA LEU A 107 7.72 10.77 1.34
C LEU A 107 8.40 9.64 2.14
N PHE A 108 9.54 9.90 2.75
CA PHE A 108 10.20 8.90 3.61
C PHE A 108 9.35 8.51 4.81
N ALA A 109 8.63 9.45 5.43
CA ALA A 109 7.74 9.16 6.55
C ALA A 109 6.60 8.22 6.15
N TYR A 110 6.07 8.32 4.93
CA TYR A 110 5.06 7.39 4.41
C TYR A 110 5.59 5.95 4.33
N TYR A 111 6.86 5.79 3.97
CA TYR A 111 7.53 4.50 3.86
C TYR A 111 8.29 4.07 5.13
N ALA A 112 8.17 4.83 6.24
CA ALA A 112 8.93 4.60 7.48
C ALA A 112 8.85 3.18 8.03
N LYS A 113 7.70 2.52 7.86
CA LYS A 113 7.47 1.14 8.37
C LYS A 113 8.36 0.07 7.72
N TRP A 114 8.96 0.36 6.57
CA TRP A 114 9.89 -0.54 5.89
C TRP A 114 11.37 -0.19 6.14
N ILE A 115 11.66 0.91 6.83
CA ILE A 115 13.02 1.37 7.09
C ILE A 115 13.36 1.06 8.55
N ALA A 116 14.29 0.13 8.76
CA ALA A 116 14.79 -0.16 10.10
C ALA A 116 15.46 1.09 10.72
N ASN A 117 15.14 1.40 11.97
CA ASN A 117 15.65 2.56 12.71
C ASN A 117 15.39 3.91 12.00
N PHE A 118 14.24 4.04 11.34
CA PHE A 118 13.87 5.22 10.57
C PHE A 118 14.09 6.53 11.31
N SER A 119 13.63 6.64 12.56
CA SER A 119 13.74 7.87 13.36
C SER A 119 15.18 8.35 13.52
N THR A 120 16.13 7.43 13.69
CA THR A 120 17.56 7.77 13.79
C THR A 120 18.12 8.18 12.44
N LYS A 121 17.77 7.44 11.38
CA LYS A 121 18.30 7.69 10.03
C LYS A 121 17.81 8.99 9.42
N ILE A 122 16.56 9.40 9.67
CA ILE A 122 16.00 10.64 9.13
C ILE A 122 16.43 11.88 9.91
N ARG A 123 16.95 11.73 11.12
CA ARG A 123 17.30 12.85 12.01
C ARG A 123 18.16 13.92 11.36
N PRO A 124 19.27 13.61 10.64
CA PRO A 124 20.08 14.62 9.98
C PRO A 124 19.31 15.46 8.95
N LEU A 125 18.29 14.89 8.30
CA LEU A 125 17.43 15.62 7.38
C LEU A 125 16.42 16.50 8.13
N ILE A 126 15.96 16.09 9.31
CA ILE A 126 15.05 16.89 10.15
C ILE A 126 15.78 18.12 10.69
N ASP A 127 17.00 17.95 11.15
CA ASP A 127 17.81 19.00 11.77
C ASP A 127 18.45 19.95 10.75
N THR A 128 18.24 19.71 9.43
CA THR A 128 18.77 20.58 8.37
C THR A 128 17.90 21.82 8.17
N GLU A 129 18.51 23.00 8.27
CA GLU A 129 17.90 24.31 8.00
C GLU A 129 18.66 25.11 6.93
N ILE A 130 19.90 24.74 6.64
CA ILE A 130 20.82 25.47 5.75
C ILE A 130 21.12 24.60 4.51
N PHE A 131 21.27 25.25 3.36
CA PHE A 131 21.63 24.63 2.08
C PHE A 131 22.95 25.18 1.53
N PRO A 132 23.72 24.36 0.78
CA PRO A 132 23.46 22.97 0.43
C PRO A 132 23.48 22.03 1.65
N LEU A 133 22.89 20.82 1.51
CA LEU A 133 22.87 19.81 2.57
C LEU A 133 24.29 19.53 3.08
N SER A 134 24.42 19.33 4.39
CA SER A 134 25.67 18.84 4.99
C SER A 134 25.97 17.40 4.52
N ASP A 135 27.23 16.98 4.58
CA ASP A 135 27.61 15.60 4.22
C ASP A 135 26.90 14.53 5.05
N CYS A 136 26.55 14.87 6.30
CA CYS A 136 25.76 13.99 7.15
C CYS A 136 24.31 13.85 6.62
N ALA A 137 23.69 14.95 6.24
CA ALA A 137 22.33 14.95 5.67
C ALA A 137 22.28 14.26 4.30
N LYS A 138 23.30 14.45 3.44
CA LYS A 138 23.42 13.74 2.15
C LYS A 138 23.52 12.24 2.36
N ARG A 139 24.39 11.80 3.27
CA ARG A 139 24.52 10.36 3.59
C ARG A 139 23.22 9.77 4.14
N ALA A 140 22.51 10.52 4.99
CA ALA A 140 21.21 10.10 5.51
C ALA A 140 20.18 9.93 4.37
N PHE A 141 20.12 10.89 3.43
CA PHE A 141 19.25 10.83 2.26
C PHE A 141 19.52 9.59 1.39
N GLU A 142 20.79 9.33 1.03
CA GLU A 142 21.17 8.17 0.24
C GLU A 142 20.95 6.85 0.99
N THR A 143 21.20 6.81 2.29
CA THR A 143 20.94 5.63 3.12
C THR A 143 19.45 5.27 3.14
N LEU A 144 18.58 6.26 3.31
CA LEU A 144 17.13 6.06 3.30
C LEU A 144 16.62 5.58 1.94
N LYS A 145 17.17 6.11 0.85
CA LYS A 145 16.86 5.63 -0.51
C LYS A 145 17.29 4.17 -0.70
N LYS A 146 18.52 3.84 -0.27
CA LYS A 146 19.03 2.46 -0.36
C LYS A 146 18.18 1.49 0.44
N ASP A 147 17.86 1.81 1.70
CA ASP A 147 17.03 0.96 2.56
C ASP A 147 15.67 0.65 1.91
N LEU A 148 15.06 1.62 1.22
CA LEU A 148 13.80 1.42 0.50
C LEU A 148 13.99 0.58 -0.76
N GLY A 149 15.10 0.75 -1.48
CA GLY A 149 15.43 -0.07 -2.64
C GLY A 149 15.64 -1.55 -2.27
N ASP A 150 16.17 -1.81 -1.09
CA ASP A 150 16.44 -3.18 -0.60
C ASP A 150 15.14 -3.92 -0.14
N VAL A 151 14.01 -3.21 -0.01
CA VAL A 151 12.71 -3.81 0.38
C VAL A 151 11.98 -4.43 -0.82
N THR A 152 12.35 -4.07 -2.03
CA THR A 152 11.72 -4.51 -3.29
C THR A 152 12.55 -5.57 -4.00
#